data_c6747e0b3c817c9cb81d1f7417bd7ea2
#
_entry.id   c6747e0b3c817c9cb81d1f7417bd7ea2
#
_cell.length_a   1.000
_cell.length_b   1.000
_cell.length_c   1.000
_cell.angle_alpha   90.00
_cell.angle_beta   90.00
_cell.angle_gamma   90.00
#
_symmetry.space_group_name_H-M   'P 1'
#
loop_
_entity.id
_entity.type
_entity.pdbx_description
1 polymer ?
#
loop_
_entity_poly.entity_id
_entity_poly.type
_entity_poly.pdbx_seq_one_letter_code
_entity_poly.pdbx_strand_id
1 'polypeptide(L)'
;MDKISLDYLLLGPAHPFRGGISDTQHELALALEKDGKEVELITFTKLYPKLIFPGKTQFSNQLKPEALNITQQIHAYNPLLWPKVVKYICSKSPKVVVFRYYTPFLAFAYTWIAKNLPKSIKKVAIIDNWISHEPSWFDKKLNLFFLKYLDSIS
;
A
#
# COMPACT_ATOMS: atom_id res chain seq x y z
N MET A 1 27.04 -10.21 -9.09
CA MET A 1 26.21 -10.03 -7.89
C MET A 1 24.78 -10.37 -8.24
N ASP A 2 24.28 -11.42 -7.65
CA ASP A 2 22.87 -11.75 -7.81
C ASP A 2 22.04 -10.61 -7.21
N LYS A 3 21.25 -9.97 -8.06
CA LYS A 3 20.29 -8.95 -7.61
C LYS A 3 19.30 -9.66 -6.70
N ILE A 4 19.39 -9.43 -5.39
CA ILE A 4 18.42 -9.99 -4.45
C ILE A 4 17.04 -9.53 -4.93
N SER A 5 16.28 -10.47 -5.48
CA SER A 5 14.94 -10.20 -5.99
C SER A 5 13.99 -10.11 -4.81
N LEU A 6 13.33 -8.98 -4.67
CA LEU A 6 12.32 -8.80 -3.65
C LEU A 6 11.12 -9.71 -3.94
N ASP A 7 10.72 -10.54 -2.97
CA ASP A 7 9.55 -11.41 -3.14
C ASP A 7 8.25 -10.63 -3.05
N TYR A 8 8.11 -9.81 -2.02
CA TYR A 8 6.90 -9.02 -1.77
C TYR A 8 7.22 -7.56 -1.49
N LEU A 9 6.46 -6.70 -2.11
CA LEU A 9 6.42 -5.29 -1.77
C LEU A 9 5.00 -4.95 -1.32
N LEU A 10 4.84 -4.57 -0.04
CA LEU A 10 3.56 -4.28 0.56
C LEU A 10 3.31 -2.78 0.55
N LEU A 11 2.23 -2.34 -0.10
CA LEU A 11 1.79 -0.95 -0.12
C LEU A 11 0.63 -0.75 0.84
N GLY A 12 0.77 0.20 1.75
CA GLY A 12 -0.31 0.55 2.65
C GLY A 12 0.17 1.27 3.90
N PRO A 13 -0.74 1.52 4.85
CA PRO A 13 -0.37 2.09 6.12
C PRO A 13 0.63 1.19 6.85
N ALA A 14 1.71 1.81 7.30
CA ALA A 14 2.73 1.21 8.13
C ALA A 14 3.38 2.33 8.96
N HIS A 15 4.24 1.99 9.92
CA HIS A 15 4.92 3.02 10.69
C HIS A 15 5.47 4.16 9.78
N PRO A 16 5.26 5.44 10.10
CA PRO A 16 4.80 5.99 11.38
C PRO A 16 3.27 6.10 11.57
N PHE A 17 2.45 5.60 10.65
CA PHE A 17 1.00 5.60 10.81
C PHE A 17 0.55 4.58 11.84
N ARG A 18 -0.45 4.94 12.66
CA ARG A 18 -1.03 4.08 13.68
C ARG A 18 -2.36 3.48 13.24
N GLY A 19 -2.77 2.41 13.90
CA GLY A 19 -4.07 1.77 13.76
C GLY A 19 -3.97 0.31 13.37
N GLY A 20 -5.09 -0.41 13.49
CA GLY A 20 -5.14 -1.84 13.29
C GLY A 20 -4.68 -2.30 11.90
N ILE A 21 -4.93 -1.50 10.85
CA ILE A 21 -4.46 -1.82 9.49
C ILE A 21 -2.94 -1.73 9.40
N SER A 22 -2.33 -0.72 10.04
CA SER A 22 -0.87 -0.61 10.11
C SER A 22 -0.26 -1.79 10.88
N ASP A 23 -0.87 -2.15 12.03
CA ASP A 23 -0.39 -3.26 12.85
C ASP A 23 -0.48 -4.61 12.12
N THR A 24 -1.61 -4.90 11.47
CA THR A 24 -1.77 -6.12 10.68
C THR A 24 -0.87 -6.14 9.45
N GLN A 25 -0.52 -4.99 8.89
CA GLN A 25 0.46 -4.90 7.81
C GLN A 25 1.87 -5.26 8.28
N HIS A 26 2.26 -4.82 9.48
CA HIS A 26 3.53 -5.22 10.11
C HIS A 26 3.54 -6.72 10.41
N GLU A 27 2.46 -7.26 10.97
CA GLU A 27 2.33 -8.70 11.25
C GLU A 27 2.46 -9.54 9.98
N LEU A 28 1.83 -9.13 8.88
CA LEU A 28 1.96 -9.79 7.59
C LEU A 28 3.40 -9.79 7.10
N ALA A 29 4.08 -8.66 7.16
CA ALA A 29 5.47 -8.55 6.73
C ALA A 29 6.39 -9.45 7.57
N LEU A 30 6.23 -9.45 8.90
CA LEU A 30 7.01 -10.30 9.79
C LEU A 30 6.75 -11.80 9.54
N ALA A 31 5.50 -12.18 9.25
CA ALA A 31 5.16 -13.56 8.93
C ALA A 31 5.82 -14.02 7.61
N LEU A 32 5.83 -13.17 6.60
CA LEU A 32 6.49 -13.45 5.32
C LEU A 32 8.01 -13.56 5.48
N GLU A 33 8.64 -12.67 6.25
CA GLU A 33 10.08 -12.74 6.55
C GLU A 33 10.45 -14.00 7.32
N LYS A 34 9.62 -14.39 8.30
CA LYS A 34 9.78 -15.64 9.03
C LYS A 34 9.69 -16.87 8.12
N ASP A 35 8.91 -16.77 7.04
CA ASP A 35 8.80 -17.79 5.99
C ASP A 35 9.93 -17.70 4.93
N GLY A 36 10.96 -16.91 5.20
CA GLY A 36 12.16 -16.79 4.35
C GLY A 36 11.95 -15.92 3.11
N LYS A 37 10.94 -15.04 3.09
CA LYS A 37 10.68 -14.13 1.98
C LYS A 37 11.39 -12.79 2.17
N GLU A 38 11.88 -12.23 1.08
CA GLU A 38 12.38 -10.85 1.05
C GLU A 38 11.22 -9.88 0.90
N VAL A 39 11.01 -9.04 1.92
CA VAL A 39 9.83 -8.15 2.02
C VAL A 39 10.26 -6.71 2.25
N GLU A 40 9.59 -5.80 1.59
CA GLU A 40 9.68 -4.36 1.85
C GLU A 40 8.28 -3.77 1.95
N LEU A 41 8.10 -2.83 2.89
CA LEU A 41 6.86 -2.05 3.01
C LEU A 41 7.08 -0.64 2.48
N ILE A 42 6.16 -0.20 1.63
CA ILE A 42 6.06 1.21 1.21
C ILE A 42 4.83 1.81 1.86
N THR A 43 5.03 2.87 2.62
CA THR A 43 3.94 3.61 3.25
C THR A 43 3.89 5.05 2.74
N PHE A 44 3.00 5.83 3.32
CA PHE A 44 2.68 7.17 2.85
C PHE A 44 3.62 8.23 3.43
N THR A 45 3.96 9.21 2.62
CA THR A 45 4.50 10.50 3.07
C THR A 45 3.38 11.40 3.56
N LYS A 46 2.22 11.35 2.86
CA LYS A 46 0.96 12.02 3.23
C LYS A 46 -0.19 11.06 2.92
N LEU A 47 -0.98 10.71 3.93
CA LEU A 47 -2.13 9.80 3.78
C LEU A 47 -3.43 10.59 3.67
N TYR A 48 -3.73 11.44 4.63
CA TYR A 48 -4.93 12.28 4.63
C TYR A 48 -4.59 13.76 4.70
N PRO A 49 -5.33 14.64 4.01
CA PRO A 49 -5.31 16.06 4.28
C PRO A 49 -5.72 16.33 5.73
N LYS A 50 -5.08 17.29 6.37
CA LYS A 50 -5.36 17.65 7.78
C LYS A 50 -6.84 17.97 8.04
N LEU A 51 -7.54 18.51 7.04
CA LEU A 51 -8.96 18.89 7.13
C LEU A 51 -9.92 17.69 7.11
N ILE A 52 -9.49 16.54 6.61
CA ILE A 52 -10.35 15.34 6.45
C ILE A 52 -10.17 14.37 7.63
N PHE A 53 -9.06 14.47 8.35
CA PHE A 53 -8.79 13.59 9.48
C PHE A 53 -9.26 14.21 10.80
N PRO A 54 -10.38 13.73 11.37
CA PRO A 54 -10.95 14.29 12.60
C PRO A 54 -10.21 13.85 13.87
N GLY A 55 -9.21 12.99 13.76
CA GLY A 55 -8.43 12.47 14.89
C GLY A 55 -7.35 13.42 15.37
N LYS A 56 -6.90 13.23 16.63
CA LYS A 56 -5.84 14.03 17.21
C LYS A 56 -4.49 13.84 16.53
N THR A 57 -4.19 12.62 16.07
CA THR A 57 -3.00 12.29 15.28
C THR A 57 -3.18 10.97 14.53
N GLN A 58 -2.67 10.91 13.32
CA GLN A 58 -2.59 9.68 12.52
C GLN A 58 -1.25 8.93 12.72
N PHE A 59 -0.36 9.48 13.54
CA PHE A 59 0.98 8.94 13.75
C PHE A 59 1.08 8.18 15.07
N SER A 60 1.93 7.14 15.08
CA SER A 60 2.28 6.36 16.25
C SER A 60 3.38 7.06 17.04
N ASN A 61 3.31 6.93 18.36
CA ASN A 61 4.41 7.31 19.27
C ASN A 61 5.40 6.15 19.47
N GLN A 62 5.11 4.97 18.89
CA GLN A 62 5.98 3.80 18.99
C GLN A 62 7.17 3.93 18.05
N LEU A 63 8.27 3.30 18.41
CA LEU A 63 9.44 3.19 17.54
C LEU A 63 9.11 2.31 16.32
N LYS A 64 9.79 2.60 15.20
CA LYS A 64 9.73 1.76 14.02
C LYS A 64 10.17 0.33 14.39
N PRO A 65 9.44 -0.72 13.97
CA PRO A 65 9.91 -2.10 14.13
C PRO A 65 11.26 -2.29 13.44
N GLU A 66 12.30 -2.61 14.21
CA GLU A 66 13.68 -2.72 13.69
C GLU A 66 13.84 -3.81 12.62
N ALA A 67 13.06 -4.88 12.75
CA ALA A 67 13.09 -6.01 11.81
C ALA A 67 12.50 -5.68 10.44
N LEU A 68 11.73 -4.59 10.30
CA LEU A 68 10.99 -4.29 9.08
C LEU A 68 11.66 -3.19 8.25
N ASN A 69 11.79 -3.45 6.95
CA ASN A 69 12.19 -2.44 5.97
C ASN A 69 10.97 -1.63 5.52
N ILE A 70 10.80 -0.44 6.09
CA ILE A 70 9.66 0.45 5.83
C ILE A 70 10.18 1.76 5.27
N THR A 71 9.69 2.17 4.10
CA THR A 71 9.99 3.46 3.47
C THR A 71 8.73 4.25 3.17
N GLN A 72 8.79 5.56 3.36
CA GLN A 72 7.70 6.47 3.03
C GLN A 72 7.89 6.98 1.59
N GLN A 73 7.02 6.56 0.66
CA GLN A 73 7.15 6.88 -0.76
C GLN A 73 5.87 7.49 -1.37
N ILE A 74 4.70 7.24 -0.76
CA ILE A 74 3.42 7.51 -1.41
C ILE A 74 2.78 8.79 -0.86
N HIS A 75 2.55 9.77 -1.75
CA HIS A 75 1.66 10.88 -1.45
C HIS A 75 0.26 10.53 -1.96
N ALA A 76 -0.69 10.23 -1.07
CA ALA A 76 -1.98 9.62 -1.42
C ALA A 76 -2.84 10.46 -2.38
N TYR A 77 -2.70 11.77 -2.38
CA TYR A 77 -3.53 12.70 -3.16
C TYR A 77 -2.75 13.69 -4.03
N ASN A 78 -1.47 13.43 -4.32
CA ASN A 78 -0.69 14.24 -5.27
C ASN A 78 -0.22 13.37 -6.45
N PRO A 79 -0.94 13.39 -7.58
CA PRO A 79 -0.63 12.53 -8.72
C PRO A 79 0.73 12.84 -9.38
N LEU A 80 1.28 14.04 -9.20
CA LEU A 80 2.59 14.41 -9.75
C LEU A 80 3.73 13.60 -9.12
N LEU A 81 3.52 13.03 -7.95
CA LEU A 81 4.52 12.23 -7.22
C LEU A 81 4.40 10.72 -7.47
N TRP A 82 3.29 10.24 -8.05
CA TRP A 82 3.08 8.81 -8.29
C TRP A 82 4.07 8.16 -9.27
N PRO A 83 4.56 8.85 -10.32
CA PRO A 83 5.59 8.30 -11.19
C PRO A 83 6.87 7.90 -10.44
N LYS A 84 7.23 8.63 -9.39
CA LYS A 84 8.39 8.29 -8.55
C LYS A 84 8.18 6.98 -7.79
N VAL A 85 6.94 6.72 -7.35
CA VAL A 85 6.58 5.47 -6.68
C VAL A 85 6.72 4.29 -7.63
N VAL A 86 6.18 4.39 -8.83
CA VAL A 86 6.32 3.35 -9.86
C VAL A 86 7.79 3.09 -10.19
N LYS A 87 8.58 4.13 -10.38
CA LYS A 87 10.02 4.01 -10.62
C LYS A 87 10.74 3.31 -9.46
N TYR A 88 10.40 3.64 -8.23
CA TYR A 88 10.95 2.99 -7.04
C TYR A 88 10.60 1.51 -7.00
N ILE A 89 9.34 1.15 -7.20
CA ILE A 89 8.89 -0.25 -7.23
C ILE A 89 9.62 -1.04 -8.32
N CYS A 90 9.70 -0.48 -9.53
CA CYS A 90 10.42 -1.11 -10.65
C CYS A 90 11.91 -1.33 -10.33
N SER A 91 12.56 -0.39 -9.62
CA SER A 91 13.97 -0.52 -9.22
C SER A 91 14.21 -1.69 -8.25
N LYS A 92 13.20 -2.04 -7.44
CA LYS A 92 13.23 -3.18 -6.51
C LYS A 92 12.91 -4.52 -7.18
N SER A 93 12.27 -4.48 -8.34
CA SER A 93 11.88 -5.67 -9.12
C SER A 93 11.16 -6.74 -8.27
N PRO A 94 10.10 -6.37 -7.52
CA PRO A 94 9.38 -7.35 -6.70
C PRO A 94 8.65 -8.36 -7.59
N LYS A 95 8.49 -9.59 -7.10
CA LYS A 95 7.65 -10.60 -7.75
C LYS A 95 6.17 -10.26 -7.61
N VAL A 96 5.79 -9.78 -6.41
CA VAL A 96 4.42 -9.45 -6.05
C VAL A 96 4.36 -8.09 -5.38
N VAL A 97 3.43 -7.26 -5.82
CA VAL A 97 3.03 -6.02 -5.13
C VAL A 97 1.66 -6.24 -4.51
N VAL A 98 1.57 -6.02 -3.21
CA VAL A 98 0.33 -6.18 -2.43
C VAL A 98 -0.18 -4.81 -2.02
N PHE A 99 -1.37 -4.46 -2.50
CA PHE A 99 -2.05 -3.22 -2.15
C PHE A 99 -2.97 -3.46 -0.96
N ARG A 100 -2.75 -2.77 0.15
CA ARG A 100 -3.67 -2.80 1.28
C ARG A 100 -4.76 -1.75 1.07
N TYR A 101 -5.95 -2.19 0.68
CA TYR A 101 -7.06 -1.34 0.30
C TYR A 101 -8.17 -1.36 1.35
N TYR A 102 -8.45 -0.23 1.95
CA TYR A 102 -9.43 -0.11 3.03
C TYR A 102 -10.32 1.14 2.92
N THR A 103 -10.10 1.99 1.94
CA THR A 103 -10.89 3.19 1.71
C THR A 103 -10.88 3.59 0.24
N PRO A 104 -12.02 4.00 -0.33
CA PRO A 104 -12.10 4.50 -1.72
C PRO A 104 -11.18 5.69 -2.00
N PHE A 105 -10.80 6.44 -0.97
CA PHE A 105 -9.86 7.56 -1.07
C PHE A 105 -8.51 7.14 -1.72
N LEU A 106 -8.09 5.90 -1.51
CA LEU A 106 -6.84 5.37 -2.08
C LEU A 106 -6.98 4.88 -3.52
N ALA A 107 -8.21 4.74 -4.03
CA ALA A 107 -8.47 4.15 -5.34
C ALA A 107 -7.73 4.87 -6.47
N PHE A 108 -7.66 6.18 -6.45
CA PHE A 108 -6.98 6.96 -7.50
C PHE A 108 -5.48 6.65 -7.54
N ALA A 109 -4.81 6.77 -6.41
CA ALA A 109 -3.37 6.52 -6.31
C ALA A 109 -3.03 5.07 -6.65
N TYR A 110 -3.74 4.13 -6.06
CA TYR A 110 -3.50 2.70 -6.26
C TYR A 110 -3.81 2.24 -7.69
N THR A 111 -4.89 2.73 -8.28
CA THR A 111 -5.23 2.42 -9.68
C THR A 111 -4.14 2.94 -10.62
N TRP A 112 -3.70 4.17 -10.42
CA TRP A 112 -2.66 4.76 -11.25
C TRP A 112 -1.34 3.98 -11.13
N ILE A 113 -0.92 3.64 -9.91
CA ILE A 113 0.28 2.85 -9.65
C ILE A 113 0.14 1.46 -10.30
N ALA A 114 -0.95 0.73 -10.04
CA ALA A 114 -1.17 -0.61 -10.58
C ALA A 114 -1.17 -0.62 -12.11
N LYS A 115 -1.83 0.35 -12.73
CA LYS A 115 -1.87 0.50 -14.20
C LYS A 115 -0.49 0.69 -14.82
N ASN A 116 0.40 1.42 -14.15
CA ASN A 116 1.71 1.78 -14.68
C ASN A 116 2.84 0.82 -14.26
N LEU A 117 2.54 -0.19 -13.44
CA LEU A 117 3.50 -1.25 -13.14
C LEU A 117 3.59 -2.25 -14.29
N PRO A 118 4.78 -2.84 -14.55
CA PRO A 118 4.96 -3.88 -15.55
C PRO A 118 4.04 -5.07 -15.32
N LYS A 119 3.63 -5.74 -16.41
CA LYS A 119 2.81 -6.96 -16.33
C LYS A 119 3.55 -8.13 -15.68
N SER A 120 4.87 -8.11 -15.67
CA SER A 120 5.71 -9.11 -15.01
C SER A 120 5.60 -9.10 -13.49
N ILE A 121 5.15 -7.98 -12.91
CA ILE A 121 4.90 -7.86 -11.47
C ILE A 121 3.46 -8.27 -11.20
N LYS A 122 3.27 -9.30 -10.38
CA LYS A 122 1.93 -9.72 -9.94
C LYS A 122 1.34 -8.67 -8.98
N LYS A 123 0.10 -8.28 -9.22
CA LYS A 123 -0.62 -7.27 -8.44
C LYS A 123 -1.76 -7.92 -7.67
N VAL A 124 -1.71 -7.82 -6.35
CA VAL A 124 -2.68 -8.40 -5.42
C VAL A 124 -3.21 -7.29 -4.53
N ALA A 125 -4.48 -7.32 -4.19
CA ALA A 125 -5.03 -6.46 -3.14
C ALA A 125 -5.55 -7.28 -1.98
N ILE A 126 -5.27 -6.80 -0.78
CA ILE A 126 -5.96 -7.21 0.45
C ILE A 126 -6.97 -6.12 0.78
N ILE A 127 -8.23 -6.50 0.83
CA ILE A 127 -9.34 -5.56 1.02
C ILE A 127 -9.92 -5.72 2.41
N ASP A 128 -9.66 -4.76 3.28
CA ASP A 128 -10.12 -4.79 4.67
C ASP A 128 -11.55 -4.29 4.82
N ASN A 129 -11.98 -3.37 3.96
CA ASN A 129 -13.31 -2.80 4.01
C ASN A 129 -13.81 -2.48 2.60
N TRP A 130 -14.64 -3.38 2.07
CA TRP A 130 -15.20 -3.24 0.72
C TRP A 130 -16.39 -2.26 0.65
N ILE A 131 -17.14 -2.21 1.74
CA ILE A 131 -18.36 -1.41 1.82
C ILE A 131 -18.19 -0.41 2.96
N SER A 132 -18.15 0.88 2.63
CA SER A 132 -18.31 1.92 3.65
C SER A 132 -19.73 1.81 4.24
N HIS A 133 -19.91 2.25 5.46
CA HIS A 133 -21.22 2.21 6.14
C HIS A 133 -22.32 2.92 5.33
N GLU A 134 -21.96 3.84 4.44
CA GLU A 134 -22.84 4.47 3.46
C GLU A 134 -22.15 4.50 2.09
N PRO A 135 -22.24 3.40 1.31
CA PRO A 135 -21.55 3.35 0.01
C PRO A 135 -22.22 4.28 -0.98
N SER A 136 -21.50 5.32 -1.39
CA SER A 136 -21.91 6.15 -2.51
C SER A 136 -21.77 5.36 -3.83
N TRP A 137 -22.59 5.71 -4.84
CA TRP A 137 -22.42 5.16 -6.19
C TRP A 137 -21.01 5.41 -6.74
N PHE A 138 -20.40 6.53 -6.38
CA PHE A 138 -19.05 6.91 -6.76
C PHE A 138 -17.99 5.97 -6.16
N ASP A 139 -18.15 5.56 -4.88
CA ASP A 139 -17.25 4.63 -4.22
C ASP A 139 -17.25 3.26 -4.90
N LYS A 140 -18.41 2.76 -5.31
CA LYS A 140 -18.53 1.50 -6.06
C LYS A 140 -17.78 1.55 -7.40
N LYS A 141 -17.90 2.66 -8.13
CA LYS A 141 -17.17 2.84 -9.40
C LYS A 141 -15.66 2.90 -9.20
N LEU A 142 -15.20 3.61 -8.18
CA LEU A 142 -13.76 3.69 -7.86
C LEU A 142 -13.20 2.32 -7.50
N ASN A 143 -13.91 1.55 -6.68
CA ASN A 143 -13.52 0.21 -6.31
C ASN A 143 -13.40 -0.70 -7.54
N LEU A 144 -14.42 -0.73 -8.40
CA LEU A 144 -14.40 -1.52 -9.63
C LEU A 144 -13.28 -1.10 -10.58
N PHE A 145 -12.99 0.19 -10.67
CA PHE A 145 -11.92 0.71 -11.51
C PHE A 145 -10.54 0.26 -11.01
N PHE A 146 -10.33 0.23 -9.70
CA PHE A 146 -9.10 -0.30 -9.11
C PHE A 146 -8.94 -1.80 -9.38
N LEU A 147 -9.99 -2.60 -9.19
CA LEU A 147 -9.97 -4.04 -9.40
C LEU A 147 -9.54 -4.45 -10.81
N LYS A 148 -9.84 -3.63 -11.81
CA LYS A 148 -9.51 -3.90 -13.21
C LYS A 148 -8.02 -4.13 -13.45
N TYR A 149 -7.15 -3.56 -12.64
CA TYR A 149 -5.70 -3.62 -12.80
C TYR A 149 -5.01 -4.63 -11.87
N LEU A 150 -5.78 -5.41 -11.13
CA LEU A 150 -5.28 -6.43 -10.21
C LEU A 150 -5.30 -7.82 -10.86
N ASP A 151 -4.35 -8.67 -10.46
CA ASP A 151 -4.29 -10.07 -10.86
C ASP A 151 -5.10 -10.96 -9.90
N SER A 152 -5.18 -10.58 -8.61
CA SER A 152 -5.99 -11.30 -7.61
C SER A 152 -6.36 -10.42 -6.42
N ILE A 153 -7.35 -10.89 -5.66
CA ILE A 153 -7.87 -10.24 -4.45
C ILE A 153 -7.86 -11.27 -3.32
N SER A 154 -7.55 -10.80 -2.11
CA SER A 154 -7.61 -11.57 -0.88
C SER A 154 -8.41 -10.83 0.20
#